data_13dd7896394df5809af5db80f1c1c020
#
_entry.id   13dd7896394df5809af5db80f1c1c020
#
_cell.length_a   1.000
_cell.length_b   1.000
_cell.length_c   1.000
_cell.angle_alpha   90.00
_cell.angle_beta   90.00
_cell.angle_gamma   90.00
#
_symmetry.space_group_name_H-M   'P 1'
#
loop_
_entity.id
_entity.type
_entity.pdbx_description
1 polymer ?
#
loop_
_entity_poly.entity_id
_entity_poly.type
_entity_poly.pdbx_seq_one_letter_code
_entity_poly.pdbx_strand_id
1 'polypeptide(L)'
;VTKSKLTKEDEIALKDEIIVLRELEHQHIIRLYDVYEEKSFWYLITEKMTGGELFDRIVSKSFYNEKEARDVCKILFEAIGYCHTNAVAHRDLKPENLLLRSETDDSSIKIADFGFAKIVRSPQSLKTQCGTPVSLLFL
;
A
#
# COMPACT_ATOMS: atom_id res chain seq x y z
N VAL A 1 6.51 2.13 -15.40
CA VAL A 1 7.60 1.18 -15.06
C VAL A 1 8.29 0.76 -16.33
N THR A 2 9.62 0.82 -16.38
CA THR A 2 10.43 0.47 -17.57
C THR A 2 10.67 -1.02 -17.62
N LYS A 3 10.20 -1.72 -18.65
CA LYS A 3 10.31 -3.19 -18.78
C LYS A 3 11.76 -3.69 -18.82
N SER A 4 12.67 -2.96 -19.46
CA SER A 4 14.09 -3.37 -19.57
C SER A 4 14.85 -3.35 -18.23
N LYS A 5 14.27 -2.75 -17.18
CA LYS A 5 14.84 -2.71 -15.82
C LYS A 5 14.26 -3.78 -14.90
N LEU A 6 13.21 -4.49 -15.34
CA LEU A 6 12.57 -5.54 -14.55
C LEU A 6 13.26 -6.88 -14.77
N THR A 7 13.51 -7.59 -13.69
CA THR A 7 13.78 -9.02 -13.74
C THR A 7 12.49 -9.78 -14.05
N LYS A 8 12.56 -11.09 -14.30
CA LYS A 8 11.36 -11.92 -14.47
C LYS A 8 10.51 -11.96 -13.20
N GLU A 9 11.17 -11.98 -12.06
CA GLU A 9 10.55 -11.95 -10.73
C GLU A 9 9.82 -10.63 -10.49
N ASP A 10 10.43 -9.49 -10.84
CA ASP A 10 9.81 -8.17 -10.73
C ASP A 10 8.59 -8.03 -11.64
N GLU A 11 8.64 -8.61 -12.84
CA GLU A 11 7.49 -8.58 -13.77
C GLU A 11 6.32 -9.39 -13.22
N ILE A 12 6.58 -10.54 -12.60
CA ILE A 12 5.55 -11.34 -11.94
C ILE A 12 4.96 -10.56 -10.75
N ALA A 13 5.81 -9.97 -9.91
CA ALA A 13 5.37 -9.17 -8.78
C ALA A 13 4.49 -7.99 -9.21
N LEU A 14 4.87 -7.28 -10.27
CA LEU A 14 4.08 -6.18 -10.84
C LEU A 14 2.71 -6.66 -11.34
N LYS A 15 2.63 -7.82 -11.99
CA LYS A 15 1.36 -8.39 -12.45
C LYS A 15 0.48 -8.80 -11.26
N ASP A 16 1.06 -9.38 -10.22
CA ASP A 16 0.34 -9.72 -8.99
C ASP A 16 -0.18 -8.46 -8.29
N GLU A 17 0.62 -7.38 -8.20
CA GLU A 17 0.21 -6.09 -7.67
C GLU A 17 -0.99 -5.52 -8.43
N ILE A 18 -0.95 -5.53 -9.77
CA ILE A 18 -2.05 -5.06 -10.63
C ILE A 18 -3.33 -5.86 -10.36
N ILE A 19 -3.23 -7.18 -10.23
CA ILE A 19 -4.39 -8.05 -9.94
C ILE A 19 -4.99 -7.68 -8.58
N VAL A 20 -4.15 -7.57 -7.55
CA VAL A 20 -4.59 -7.20 -6.20
C VAL A 20 -5.27 -5.83 -6.19
N LEU A 21 -4.65 -4.81 -6.79
CA LEU A 21 -5.18 -3.45 -6.80
C LEU A 21 -6.48 -3.30 -7.60
N ARG A 22 -6.71 -4.15 -8.61
CA ARG A 22 -7.98 -4.16 -9.36
C ARG A 22 -9.14 -4.73 -8.56
N GLU A 23 -8.87 -5.64 -7.63
CA GLU A 23 -9.88 -6.28 -6.79
C GLU A 23 -10.21 -5.47 -5.54
N LEU A 24 -9.29 -4.60 -5.09
CA LEU A 24 -9.47 -3.81 -3.88
C LEU A 24 -10.11 -2.45 -4.18
N GLU A 25 -11.29 -2.21 -3.59
CA GLU A 25 -11.95 -0.91 -3.64
C GLU A 25 -12.33 -0.45 -2.21
N HIS A 26 -11.49 0.43 -1.65
CA HIS A 26 -11.67 0.94 -0.29
C HIS A 26 -11.20 2.39 -0.18
N GLN A 27 -11.87 3.19 0.64
CA GLN A 27 -11.55 4.62 0.81
C GLN A 27 -10.13 4.89 1.31
N HIS A 28 -9.50 3.93 2.01
CA HIS A 28 -8.17 4.03 2.59
C HIS A 28 -7.14 3.10 1.93
N ILE A 29 -7.40 2.66 0.71
CA ILE A 29 -6.45 1.96 -0.17
C ILE A 29 -6.28 2.78 -1.44
N ILE A 30 -5.05 2.87 -1.95
CA ILE A 30 -4.76 3.55 -3.21
C ILE A 30 -5.59 2.94 -4.34
N ARG A 31 -6.31 3.76 -5.10
CA ARG A 31 -7.11 3.26 -6.22
C ARG A 31 -6.29 3.17 -7.49
N LEU A 32 -6.32 2.03 -8.13
CA LEU A 32 -5.83 1.84 -9.50
C LEU A 32 -6.99 2.07 -10.47
N TYR A 33 -6.87 3.07 -11.34
CA TYR A 33 -7.91 3.39 -12.33
C TYR A 33 -7.76 2.58 -13.60
N ASP A 34 -6.52 2.49 -14.11
CA ASP A 34 -6.25 1.79 -15.35
C ASP A 34 -4.80 1.32 -15.46
N VAL A 35 -4.54 0.41 -16.38
CA VAL A 35 -3.20 -0.11 -16.67
C VAL A 35 -3.04 -0.24 -18.17
N TYR A 36 -1.99 0.35 -18.71
CA TYR A 36 -1.60 0.24 -20.10
C TYR A 36 -0.26 -0.44 -20.22
N GLU A 37 -0.19 -1.39 -21.14
CA GLU A 37 1.04 -2.12 -21.46
C GLU A 37 1.51 -1.76 -22.85
N GLU A 38 2.71 -1.21 -22.97
CA GLU A 38 3.40 -0.97 -24.22
C GLU A 38 4.64 -1.86 -24.36
N LYS A 39 5.31 -1.80 -25.51
CA LYS A 39 6.50 -2.62 -25.78
C LYS A 39 7.61 -2.43 -24.73
N SER A 40 7.80 -1.19 -24.29
CA SER A 40 8.91 -0.81 -23.38
C SER A 40 8.47 -0.42 -21.98
N PHE A 41 7.17 -0.19 -21.75
CA PHE A 41 6.67 0.39 -20.50
C PHE A 41 5.36 -0.25 -20.04
N TRP A 42 5.19 -0.29 -18.73
CA TRP A 42 3.92 -0.39 -18.04
C TRP A 42 3.54 0.97 -17.49
N TYR A 43 2.29 1.40 -17.70
CA TYR A 43 1.70 2.61 -17.13
C TYR A 43 0.58 2.21 -16.19
N LEU A 44 0.74 2.50 -14.92
CA LEU A 44 -0.28 2.33 -13.90
C LEU A 44 -0.88 3.70 -13.61
N ILE A 45 -2.17 3.85 -13.84
CA ILE A 45 -2.90 5.10 -13.58
C ILE A 45 -3.59 4.96 -12.25
N THR A 46 -3.07 5.67 -11.26
CA THR A 46 -3.59 5.65 -9.88
C THR A 46 -4.16 6.99 -9.48
N GLU A 47 -4.90 7.02 -8.39
CA GLU A 47 -5.30 8.28 -7.78
C GLU A 47 -4.06 9.08 -7.36
N LYS A 48 -4.20 10.42 -7.43
CA LYS A 48 -3.12 11.34 -7.08
C LYS A 48 -3.15 11.61 -5.57
N MET A 49 -2.01 11.40 -4.93
CA MET A 49 -1.78 11.70 -3.53
C MET A 49 -0.96 13.00 -3.43
N THR A 50 -1.51 14.05 -2.82
CA THR A 50 -0.87 15.38 -2.77
C THR A 50 -0.43 15.78 -1.37
N GLY A 51 -0.84 15.04 -0.34
CA GLY A 51 -0.56 15.34 1.06
C GLY A 51 0.79 14.81 1.57
N GLY A 52 1.56 14.09 0.72
CA GLY A 52 2.83 13.47 1.11
C GLY A 52 2.67 12.24 1.99
N GLU A 53 3.73 11.87 2.69
CA GLU A 53 3.74 10.74 3.60
C GLU A 53 3.17 11.10 4.98
N LEU A 54 2.46 10.15 5.59
CA LEU A 54 1.94 10.31 6.96
C LEU A 54 3.06 10.61 7.96
N PHE A 55 4.21 9.94 7.81
CA PHE A 55 5.35 10.13 8.71
C PHE A 55 5.85 11.57 8.70
N ASP A 56 6.02 12.17 7.52
CA ASP A 56 6.44 13.57 7.39
C ASP A 56 5.44 14.53 8.04
N ARG A 57 4.16 14.21 7.94
CA ARG A 57 3.08 14.95 8.59
C ARG A 57 3.20 14.87 10.11
N ILE A 58 3.44 13.69 10.68
CA ILE A 58 3.64 13.51 12.12
C ILE A 58 4.86 14.33 12.60
N VAL A 59 5.98 14.24 11.87
CA VAL A 59 7.20 14.98 12.18
C VAL A 59 6.97 16.50 12.11
N SER A 60 6.26 16.99 11.09
CA SER A 60 5.97 18.41 10.93
C SER A 60 5.09 18.99 12.04
N LYS A 61 4.22 18.17 12.63
CA LYS A 61 3.38 18.53 13.79
C LYS A 61 4.12 18.43 15.13
N SER A 62 5.36 17.94 15.14
CA SER A 62 6.17 17.62 16.33
C SER A 62 5.67 16.38 17.09
N PHE A 63 4.37 16.18 17.22
CA PHE A 63 3.76 14.97 17.80
C PHE A 63 2.29 14.86 17.41
N TYR A 64 1.76 13.66 17.47
CA TYR A 64 0.31 13.37 17.49
C TYR A 64 -0.13 13.18 18.94
N ASN A 65 -1.24 13.78 19.31
CA ASN A 65 -1.87 13.43 20.58
C ASN A 65 -2.54 12.05 20.50
N GLU A 66 -2.90 11.48 21.65
CA GLU A 66 -3.47 10.12 21.72
C GLU A 66 -4.74 9.95 20.88
N LYS A 67 -5.56 11.00 20.77
CA LYS A 67 -6.77 10.98 19.95
C LYS A 67 -6.44 10.91 18.48
N GLU A 68 -5.53 11.75 17.99
CA GLU A 68 -5.08 11.74 16.59
C GLU A 68 -4.44 10.39 16.23
N ALA A 69 -3.56 9.87 17.09
CA ALA A 69 -2.93 8.58 16.91
C ALA A 69 -3.96 7.44 16.84
N ARG A 70 -4.93 7.43 17.76
CA ARG A 70 -6.02 6.45 17.76
C ARG A 70 -6.85 6.52 16.49
N ASP A 71 -7.20 7.73 16.03
CA ASP A 71 -8.05 7.91 14.85
C ASP A 71 -7.32 7.42 13.58
N VAL A 72 -6.01 7.68 13.46
CA VAL A 72 -5.14 7.13 12.42
C VAL A 72 -5.08 5.61 12.48
N CYS A 73 -4.80 5.03 13.65
CA CYS A 73 -4.74 3.57 13.82
C CYS A 73 -6.06 2.90 13.44
N LYS A 74 -7.20 3.50 13.82
CA LYS A 74 -8.51 3.00 13.45
C LYS A 74 -8.68 2.89 11.94
N ILE A 75 -8.33 3.95 11.21
CA ILE A 75 -8.37 3.99 9.75
C ILE A 75 -7.51 2.86 9.15
N LEU A 76 -6.28 2.71 9.64
CA LEU A 76 -5.36 1.68 9.15
C LEU A 76 -5.88 0.27 9.43
N PHE A 77 -6.40 0.00 10.63
CA PHE A 77 -6.97 -1.31 10.97
C PHE A 77 -8.23 -1.64 10.13
N GLU A 78 -9.07 -0.65 9.83
CA GLU A 78 -10.21 -0.83 8.93
C GLU A 78 -9.75 -1.21 7.52
N ALA A 79 -8.74 -0.52 6.97
CA ALA A 79 -8.19 -0.82 5.65
C ALA A 79 -7.50 -2.20 5.59
N ILE A 80 -6.70 -2.54 6.61
CA ILE A 80 -6.04 -3.85 6.71
C ILE A 80 -7.07 -4.96 6.87
N GLY A 81 -8.08 -4.76 7.71
CA GLY A 81 -9.19 -5.70 7.89
C GLY A 81 -9.94 -5.96 6.59
N TYR A 82 -10.15 -4.91 5.78
CA TYR A 82 -10.73 -5.05 4.45
C TYR A 82 -9.83 -5.89 3.52
N CYS A 83 -8.51 -5.65 3.50
CA CYS A 83 -7.59 -6.50 2.75
C CYS A 83 -7.70 -7.97 3.16
N HIS A 84 -7.67 -8.25 4.47
CA HIS A 84 -7.76 -9.61 4.99
C HIS A 84 -9.10 -10.29 4.66
N THR A 85 -10.21 -9.56 4.70
CA THR A 85 -11.53 -10.06 4.30
C THR A 85 -11.57 -10.46 2.82
N ASN A 86 -10.78 -9.76 1.98
CA ASN A 86 -10.60 -10.09 0.57
C ASN A 86 -9.43 -11.06 0.33
N ALA A 87 -8.98 -11.74 1.39
CA ALA A 87 -7.87 -12.69 1.34
C ALA A 87 -6.57 -12.09 0.78
N VAL A 88 -6.32 -10.81 1.01
CA VAL A 88 -5.08 -10.12 0.60
C VAL A 88 -4.25 -9.80 1.83
N ALA A 89 -2.97 -10.20 1.83
CA ALA A 89 -1.96 -9.76 2.79
C ALA A 89 -1.03 -8.74 2.12
N HIS A 90 -0.86 -7.57 2.74
CA HIS A 90 -0.01 -6.48 2.20
C HIS A 90 1.48 -6.81 2.29
N ARG A 91 1.95 -7.28 3.44
CA ARG A 91 3.29 -7.78 3.75
C ARG A 91 4.45 -6.77 3.74
N ASP A 92 4.19 -5.49 3.49
CA ASP A 92 5.20 -4.41 3.58
C ASP A 92 4.57 -3.11 4.10
N LEU A 93 3.79 -3.20 5.18
CA LEU A 93 3.26 -1.99 5.83
C LEU A 93 4.42 -1.25 6.53
N LYS A 94 4.63 -0.01 6.11
CA LYS A 94 5.66 0.90 6.63
C LYS A 94 5.20 2.34 6.46
N PRO A 95 5.79 3.30 7.21
CA PRO A 95 5.38 4.70 7.16
C PRO A 95 5.39 5.31 5.77
N GLU A 96 6.35 4.93 4.91
CA GLU A 96 6.50 5.41 3.54
C GLU A 96 5.35 4.98 2.62
N ASN A 97 4.67 3.88 2.97
CA ASN A 97 3.53 3.35 2.22
C ASN A 97 2.18 3.90 2.72
N LEU A 98 2.20 4.82 3.68
CA LEU A 98 1.02 5.51 4.22
C LEU A 98 1.00 6.94 3.66
N LEU A 99 0.19 7.15 2.63
CA LEU A 99 0.12 8.43 1.92
C LEU A 99 -1.13 9.20 2.30
N LEU A 100 -1.04 10.53 2.25
CA LEU A 100 -2.15 11.45 2.45
C LEU A 100 -2.67 11.96 1.11
N ARG A 101 -3.97 11.86 0.90
CA ARG A 101 -4.62 12.40 -0.30
C ARG A 101 -4.58 13.94 -0.31
N SER A 102 -4.63 14.56 0.88
CA SER A 102 -4.71 16.01 1.06
C SER A 102 -3.66 16.50 2.07
N GLU A 103 -3.14 17.69 1.84
CA GLU A 103 -2.21 18.37 2.75
C GLU A 103 -2.88 18.83 4.06
N THR A 104 -4.19 18.93 4.12
CA THR A 104 -4.93 19.53 5.22
C THR A 104 -5.80 18.55 6.00
N ASP A 105 -5.88 17.29 5.55
CA ASP A 105 -6.77 16.28 6.13
C ASP A 105 -6.02 14.99 6.46
N ASP A 106 -5.72 14.79 7.74
CA ASP A 106 -5.04 13.58 8.23
C ASP A 106 -5.93 12.33 8.17
N SER A 107 -7.25 12.47 8.03
CA SER A 107 -8.16 11.34 7.82
C SER A 107 -8.12 10.80 6.38
N SER A 108 -7.47 11.53 5.46
CA SER A 108 -7.35 11.17 4.05
C SER A 108 -6.26 10.15 3.75
N ILE A 109 -5.82 9.39 4.76
CA ILE A 109 -4.76 8.36 4.66
C ILE A 109 -5.19 7.25 3.70
N LYS A 110 -4.22 6.80 2.90
CA LYS A 110 -4.34 5.62 2.05
C LYS A 110 -3.10 4.75 2.13
N ILE A 111 -3.34 3.44 2.20
CA ILE A 111 -2.29 2.43 2.06
C ILE A 111 -1.93 2.33 0.59
N ALA A 112 -0.65 2.43 0.28
CA ALA A 112 -0.07 2.35 -1.06
C ALA A 112 0.99 1.24 -1.12
N ASP A 113 1.56 1.00 -2.31
CA ASP A 113 2.62 0.04 -2.58
C ASP A 113 2.25 -1.40 -2.20
N PHE A 114 1.47 -2.02 -3.06
CA PHE A 114 1.08 -3.44 -2.97
C PHE A 114 2.07 -4.38 -3.67
N GLY A 115 3.29 -3.93 -3.97
CA GLY A 115 4.32 -4.71 -4.67
C GLY A 115 4.74 -6.01 -3.97
N PHE A 116 4.55 -6.11 -2.65
CA PHE A 116 4.72 -7.34 -1.89
C PHE A 116 3.40 -8.03 -1.52
N ALA A 117 2.26 -7.48 -1.92
CA ALA A 117 0.97 -8.04 -1.56
C ALA A 117 0.76 -9.44 -2.16
N LYS A 118 -0.04 -10.26 -1.49
CA LYS A 118 -0.34 -11.61 -1.95
C LYS A 118 -1.76 -12.02 -1.62
N ILE A 119 -2.41 -12.66 -2.58
CA ILE A 119 -3.69 -13.34 -2.36
C ILE A 119 -3.44 -14.61 -1.56
N VAL A 120 -4.05 -14.71 -0.38
CA VAL A 120 -3.90 -15.81 0.57
C VAL A 120 -4.95 -16.87 0.28
N ARG A 121 -4.61 -17.86 -0.53
CA ARG A 121 -5.52 -18.97 -0.88
C ARG A 121 -5.52 -20.11 0.14
N SER A 122 -4.48 -20.18 0.97
CA SER A 122 -4.32 -21.19 2.03
C SER A 122 -3.33 -20.69 3.08
N PRO A 123 -3.31 -21.24 4.31
CA PRO A 123 -2.31 -20.89 5.32
C PRO A 123 -0.86 -21.03 4.83
N GLN A 124 -0.61 -21.92 3.87
CA GLN A 124 0.73 -22.14 3.30
C GLN A 124 1.13 -21.08 2.27
N SER A 125 0.21 -20.20 1.86
CA SER A 125 0.48 -19.14 0.87
C SER A 125 1.49 -18.08 1.36
N LEU A 126 1.68 -17.93 2.68
CA LEU A 126 2.52 -16.91 3.32
C LEU A 126 3.87 -17.48 3.81
N LYS A 127 4.52 -18.35 3.04
CA LYS A 127 5.82 -18.95 3.42
C LYS A 127 7.02 -18.09 3.01
N THR A 128 6.87 -17.18 2.07
CA THR A 128 7.97 -16.35 1.57
C THR A 128 8.30 -15.26 2.59
N GLN A 129 9.55 -15.21 3.02
CA GLN A 129 10.06 -14.08 3.81
C GLN A 129 10.16 -12.85 2.90
N CYS A 130 9.48 -11.76 3.26
CA CYS A 130 9.43 -10.52 2.50
C CYS A 130 9.05 -9.35 3.41
N GLY A 131 9.12 -8.13 2.89
CA GLY A 131 8.85 -6.91 3.62
C GLY A 131 10.12 -6.14 3.99
N THR A 132 9.97 -5.00 4.63
CA THR A 132 11.07 -4.13 5.04
C THR A 132 11.56 -4.56 6.43
N PRO A 133 12.86 -4.91 6.62
CA PRO A 133 13.36 -5.50 7.88
C PRO A 133 13.03 -4.69 9.15
N VAL A 134 13.07 -3.36 9.06
CA VAL A 134 12.76 -2.46 10.19
C VAL A 134 11.31 -2.55 10.60
N SER A 135 10.39 -2.72 9.66
CA SER A 135 8.95 -2.81 9.92
C SER A 135 8.55 -4.14 10.58
N LEU A 136 9.32 -5.20 10.37
CA LEU A 136 9.08 -6.52 10.98
C LEU A 136 9.32 -6.54 12.47
N LEU A 137 9.98 -5.53 13.04
CA LEU A 137 10.21 -5.42 14.50
C LEU A 137 8.99 -4.86 15.24
N PHE A 138 7.97 -4.36 14.55
CA PHE A 138 6.78 -3.72 15.12
C PHE A 138 5.46 -4.46 14.82
N LEU A 139 5.55 -5.61 14.19
CA LEU A 139 4.45 -6.55 13.94
C LEU A 139 4.65 -7.83 14.72
#